data_2d8f2291e0cd7c0b90beaab44bb26f8e
#
_entry.id   2d8f2291e0cd7c0b90beaab44bb26f8e
#
_cell.length_a   1.000
_cell.length_b   1.000
_cell.length_c   1.000
_cell.angle_alpha   90.00
_cell.angle_beta   90.00
_cell.angle_gamma   90.00
#
_symmetry.space_group_name_H-M   'P 1'
#
loop_
_entity.id
_entity.type
_entity.pdbx_description
1 polymer ?
#
loop_
_entity_poly.entity_id
_entity_poly.type
_entity_poly.pdbx_seq_one_letter_code
_entity_poly.pdbx_strand_id
1 'polypeptide(L)'
;MAFTDEQNEQIRNDLIREARRCGITIGMRKTSVEQLTEAVGISKGSFYKFFDSKELLFFTVLEDIHTECFAAAQKSLQENTPLLPAERAAAAILAACRWLSKTKAFVFIENDADFLLHRLPEEVKTAHY
;
A
#
# COMPACT_ATOMS: atom_id res chain seq x y z
N MET A 1 18.45 4.79 20.95
CA MET A 1 18.29 3.40 21.39
C MET A 1 18.08 2.49 20.18
N ALA A 2 18.82 1.39 20.13
CA ALA A 2 18.68 0.43 19.04
C ALA A 2 17.51 -0.51 19.32
N PHE A 3 16.74 -0.83 18.28
CA PHE A 3 15.66 -1.80 18.37
C PHE A 3 16.19 -3.20 18.01
N THR A 4 15.55 -4.24 18.55
CA THR A 4 15.82 -5.62 18.12
C THR A 4 15.26 -5.85 16.72
N ASP A 5 15.66 -6.97 16.06
CA ASP A 5 15.14 -7.31 14.73
C ASP A 5 13.62 -7.49 14.74
N GLU A 6 13.08 -8.11 15.79
CA GLU A 6 11.63 -8.25 15.94
C GLU A 6 10.93 -6.92 16.09
N GLN A 7 11.53 -6.00 16.91
CA GLN A 7 10.99 -4.66 17.09
C GLN A 7 11.03 -3.87 15.79
N ASN A 8 12.13 -3.97 15.03
CA ASN A 8 12.26 -3.31 13.74
C ASN A 8 11.19 -3.76 12.77
N GLU A 9 10.94 -5.07 12.68
CA GLU A 9 9.90 -5.61 11.80
C GLU A 9 8.51 -5.11 12.23
N GLN A 10 8.23 -5.13 13.53
CA GLN A 10 6.95 -4.66 14.06
C GLN A 10 6.73 -3.17 13.79
N ILE A 11 7.76 -2.35 14.00
CA ILE A 11 7.69 -0.90 13.76
C ILE A 11 7.45 -0.65 12.28
N ARG A 12 8.18 -1.35 11.40
CA ARG A 12 8.00 -1.21 9.96
C ARG A 12 6.55 -1.53 9.55
N ASN A 13 6.03 -2.63 10.05
CA ASN A 13 4.65 -3.05 9.77
C ASN A 13 3.63 -2.05 10.31
N ASP A 14 3.87 -1.51 11.50
CA ASP A 14 2.99 -0.51 12.11
C ASP A 14 2.99 0.79 11.29
N LEU A 15 4.15 1.22 10.79
CA LEU A 15 4.26 2.39 9.92
C LEU A 15 3.48 2.20 8.62
N ILE A 16 3.60 1.03 8.00
CA ILE A 16 2.87 0.70 6.78
C ILE A 16 1.36 0.70 7.03
N ARG A 17 0.92 0.11 8.13
CA ARG A 17 -0.49 0.07 8.52
C ARG A 17 -1.05 1.46 8.74
N GLU A 18 -0.32 2.29 9.48
CA GLU A 18 -0.75 3.66 9.78
C GLU A 18 -0.77 4.51 8.51
N ALA A 19 0.23 4.38 7.66
CA ALA A 19 0.27 5.08 6.38
C ALA A 19 -0.92 4.69 5.49
N ARG A 20 -1.24 3.40 5.45
CA ARG A 20 -2.39 2.91 4.69
C ARG A 20 -3.70 3.51 5.22
N ARG A 21 -3.87 3.54 6.54
CA ARG A 21 -5.03 4.16 7.18
C ARG A 21 -5.14 5.64 6.80
N CYS A 22 -4.03 6.36 6.86
CA CYS A 22 -4.01 7.78 6.48
C CYS A 22 -4.32 7.96 4.98
N GLY A 23 -3.76 7.11 4.13
CA GLY A 23 -3.97 7.19 2.69
C GLY A 23 -5.42 7.02 2.27
N ILE A 24 -6.17 6.19 2.98
CA ILE A 24 -7.60 5.95 2.67
C ILE A 24 -8.54 6.90 3.42
N THR A 25 -8.02 7.76 4.28
CA THR A 25 -8.82 8.73 5.04
C THR A 25 -8.47 10.17 4.65
N ILE A 26 -7.41 10.72 5.24
CA ILE A 26 -7.02 12.13 4.99
C ILE A 26 -6.15 12.31 3.76
N GLY A 27 -5.58 11.24 3.24
CA GLY A 27 -4.69 11.25 2.09
C GLY A 27 -3.23 11.43 2.44
N MET A 28 -2.34 10.99 1.55
CA MET A 28 -0.89 11.04 1.75
C MET A 28 -0.39 12.47 1.93
N ARG A 29 -0.86 13.40 1.11
CA ARG A 29 -0.37 14.78 1.11
C ARG A 29 -0.66 15.54 2.40
N LYS A 30 -1.74 15.15 3.10
CA LYS A 30 -2.12 15.74 4.39
C LYS A 30 -1.54 14.99 5.58
N THR A 31 -0.79 13.92 5.33
CA THR A 31 -0.15 13.11 6.39
C THR A 31 1.30 13.56 6.53
N SER A 32 1.73 13.83 7.76
CA SER A 32 3.12 14.20 8.07
C SER A 32 3.87 13.02 8.66
N VAL A 33 5.21 13.05 8.56
CA VAL A 33 6.07 12.08 9.23
C VAL A 33 5.83 12.12 10.74
N GLU A 34 5.64 13.32 11.29
CA GLU A 34 5.37 13.51 12.72
C GLU A 34 4.10 12.76 13.16
N GLN A 35 3.03 12.86 12.38
CA GLN A 35 1.79 12.13 12.68
C GLN A 35 2.00 10.62 12.68
N LEU A 36 2.75 10.12 11.69
CA LEU A 36 3.03 8.69 11.56
C LEU A 36 3.86 8.17 12.73
N THR A 37 4.93 8.89 13.08
CA THR A 37 5.82 8.48 14.15
C THR A 37 5.17 8.58 15.51
N GLU A 38 4.35 9.60 15.74
CA GLU A 38 3.58 9.75 16.96
C GLU A 38 2.61 8.59 17.14
N ALA A 39 1.90 8.22 16.08
CA ALA A 39 0.94 7.12 16.12
C ALA A 39 1.61 5.78 16.41
N VAL A 40 2.84 5.58 15.95
CA VAL A 40 3.57 4.31 16.10
C VAL A 40 4.42 4.32 17.37
N GLY A 41 4.73 5.49 17.92
CA GLY A 41 5.50 5.61 19.15
C GLY A 41 7.01 5.62 18.96
N ILE A 42 7.49 6.17 17.84
CA ILE A 42 8.92 6.32 17.57
C ILE A 42 9.28 7.78 17.32
N SER A 43 10.57 8.10 17.34
CA SER A 43 11.04 9.44 17.01
C SER A 43 11.09 9.64 15.49
N LYS A 44 11.07 10.90 15.05
CA LYS A 44 11.21 11.26 13.64
C LYS A 44 12.55 10.75 13.07
N GLY A 45 13.63 10.81 13.85
CA GLY A 45 14.93 10.29 13.44
C GLY A 45 14.89 8.77 13.21
N SER A 46 14.14 8.06 14.06
CA SER A 46 13.98 6.61 13.89
C SER A 46 13.22 6.26 12.60
N PHE A 47 12.26 7.09 12.22
CA PHE A 47 11.52 6.88 10.96
C PHE A 47 12.47 6.71 9.77
N TYR A 48 13.48 7.57 9.67
CA TYR A 48 14.40 7.56 8.53
C TYR A 48 15.35 6.37 8.51
N LYS A 49 15.34 5.52 9.54
CA LYS A 49 16.02 4.23 9.52
C LYS A 49 15.20 3.17 8.78
N PHE A 50 13.90 3.38 8.67
CA PHE A 50 12.98 2.43 8.02
C PHE A 50 12.62 2.84 6.60
N PHE A 51 12.43 4.13 6.36
CA PHE A 51 12.05 4.67 5.05
C PHE A 51 12.81 5.96 4.80
N ASP A 52 13.39 6.10 3.62
CA ASP A 52 14.15 7.30 3.25
C ASP A 52 13.24 8.54 3.14
N SER A 53 11.96 8.34 2.86
CA SER A 53 10.99 9.44 2.74
C SER A 53 9.58 8.95 3.00
N LYS A 54 8.69 9.90 3.26
CA LYS A 54 7.25 9.62 3.36
C LYS A 54 6.73 8.98 2.07
N GLU A 55 7.19 9.47 0.93
CA GLU A 55 6.77 8.98 -0.38
C GLU A 55 7.14 7.51 -0.57
N LEU A 56 8.32 7.09 -0.11
CA LEU A 56 8.73 5.69 -0.19
C LEU A 56 7.89 4.80 0.71
N LEU A 57 7.49 5.28 1.88
CA LEU A 57 6.56 4.54 2.75
C LEU A 57 5.21 4.35 2.03
N PHE A 58 4.66 5.41 1.47
CA PHE A 58 3.38 5.31 0.76
C PHE A 58 3.48 4.49 -0.52
N PHE A 59 4.65 4.47 -1.16
CA PHE A 59 4.88 3.57 -2.30
C PHE A 59 4.80 2.10 -1.86
N THR A 60 5.34 1.77 -0.69
CA THR A 60 5.20 0.42 -0.13
C THR A 60 3.73 0.08 0.10
N VAL A 61 2.93 1.03 0.58
CA VAL A 61 1.48 0.85 0.72
C VAL A 61 0.85 0.55 -0.64
N LEU A 62 1.23 1.28 -1.67
CA LEU A 62 0.71 1.08 -3.03
C LEU A 62 1.07 -0.30 -3.57
N GLU A 63 2.31 -0.75 -3.34
CA GLU A 63 2.75 -2.10 -3.74
C GLU A 63 1.94 -3.18 -3.03
N ASP A 64 1.69 -3.02 -1.73
CA ASP A 64 0.90 -3.98 -0.95
C ASP A 64 -0.54 -4.04 -1.45
N ILE A 65 -1.14 -2.89 -1.76
CA ILE A 65 -2.49 -2.82 -2.34
C ILE A 65 -2.53 -3.56 -3.67
N HIS A 66 -1.53 -3.33 -4.52
CA HIS A 66 -1.43 -4.01 -5.82
C HIS A 66 -1.36 -5.53 -5.65
N THR A 67 -0.50 -6.00 -4.74
CA THR A 67 -0.35 -7.43 -4.45
C THR A 67 -1.64 -8.05 -3.96
N GLU A 68 -2.32 -7.40 -3.02
CA GLU A 68 -3.58 -7.91 -2.45
C GLU A 68 -4.72 -7.89 -3.47
N CYS A 69 -4.80 -6.85 -4.29
CA CYS A 69 -5.78 -6.73 -5.35
C CYS A 69 -5.61 -7.84 -6.40
N PHE A 70 -4.37 -8.09 -6.79
CA PHE A 70 -4.02 -9.15 -7.72
C PHE A 70 -4.36 -10.52 -7.15
N ALA A 71 -4.12 -10.73 -5.85
CA ALA A 71 -4.46 -11.96 -5.17
C ALA A 71 -5.97 -12.22 -5.19
N ALA A 72 -6.78 -11.18 -5.03
CA ALA A 72 -8.24 -11.29 -5.11
C ALA A 72 -8.68 -11.73 -6.51
N ALA A 73 -8.06 -11.16 -7.55
CA ALA A 73 -8.35 -11.54 -8.94
C ALA A 73 -7.94 -13.00 -9.21
N GLN A 74 -6.75 -13.41 -8.76
CA GLN A 74 -6.26 -14.78 -8.93
C GLN A 74 -7.15 -15.80 -8.23
N LYS A 75 -7.59 -15.48 -7.01
CA LYS A 75 -8.51 -16.34 -6.27
C LYS A 75 -9.80 -16.57 -7.06
N SER A 76 -10.35 -15.50 -7.65
CA SER A 76 -11.54 -15.60 -8.51
C SER A 76 -11.28 -16.50 -9.71
N LEU A 77 -10.13 -16.37 -10.36
CA LEU A 77 -9.77 -17.24 -11.48
C LEU A 77 -9.74 -18.71 -11.08
N GLN A 78 -9.21 -19.02 -9.92
CA GLN A 78 -9.12 -20.39 -9.41
C GLN A 78 -10.50 -20.96 -9.03
N GLU A 79 -11.37 -20.14 -8.45
CA GLU A 79 -12.69 -20.55 -8.01
C GLU A 79 -13.68 -20.71 -9.18
N ASN A 80 -13.40 -20.10 -10.32
CA ASN A 80 -14.30 -20.05 -11.47
C ASN A 80 -13.77 -20.82 -12.70
N THR A 81 -12.95 -21.84 -12.47
CA THR A 81 -12.41 -22.65 -13.56
C THR A 81 -13.46 -23.27 -14.49
N PRO A 82 -14.67 -23.64 -14.01
CA PRO A 82 -15.72 -24.17 -14.91
C PRO A 82 -16.32 -23.14 -15.88
N LEU A 83 -16.13 -21.83 -15.62
CA LEU A 83 -16.70 -20.80 -16.47
C LEU A 83 -15.95 -20.68 -17.81
N LEU A 84 -16.62 -20.12 -18.81
CA LEU A 84 -15.99 -19.76 -20.09
C LEU A 84 -14.89 -18.70 -19.84
N PRO A 85 -13.84 -18.66 -20.69
CA PRO A 85 -12.72 -17.72 -20.47
C PRO A 85 -13.14 -16.26 -20.29
N ALA A 86 -14.07 -15.77 -21.08
CA ALA A 86 -14.55 -14.39 -20.99
C ALA A 86 -15.28 -14.13 -19.66
N GLU A 87 -16.11 -15.07 -19.24
CA GLU A 87 -16.85 -14.98 -17.98
C GLU A 87 -15.90 -15.05 -16.79
N ARG A 88 -14.91 -15.91 -16.89
CA ARG A 88 -13.88 -16.10 -15.87
C ARG A 88 -13.05 -14.84 -15.69
N ALA A 89 -12.64 -14.21 -16.80
CA ALA A 89 -11.91 -12.94 -16.77
C ALA A 89 -12.75 -11.82 -16.16
N ALA A 90 -14.02 -11.74 -16.56
CA ALA A 90 -14.94 -10.73 -16.01
C ALA A 90 -15.12 -10.90 -14.50
N ALA A 91 -15.25 -12.14 -14.02
CA ALA A 91 -15.36 -12.43 -12.60
C ALA A 91 -14.11 -11.98 -11.84
N ALA A 92 -12.92 -12.20 -12.40
CA ALA A 92 -11.65 -11.80 -11.79
C ALA A 92 -11.54 -10.26 -11.69
N ILE A 93 -11.89 -9.55 -12.74
CA ILE A 93 -11.89 -8.08 -12.76
C ILE A 93 -12.88 -7.56 -11.71
N LEU A 94 -14.06 -8.15 -11.64
CA LEU A 94 -15.07 -7.74 -10.67
C LEU A 94 -14.62 -8.01 -9.25
N ALA A 95 -13.95 -9.13 -9.00
CA ALA A 95 -13.39 -9.46 -7.69
C ALA A 95 -12.36 -8.43 -7.26
N ALA A 96 -11.48 -8.01 -8.16
CA ALA A 96 -10.50 -6.96 -7.90
C ALA A 96 -11.18 -5.62 -7.58
N CYS A 97 -12.18 -5.25 -8.35
CA CYS A 97 -12.95 -4.01 -8.13
C CYS A 97 -13.68 -4.02 -6.79
N ARG A 98 -14.29 -5.15 -6.44
CA ARG A 98 -14.96 -5.31 -5.15
C ARG A 98 -13.98 -5.20 -3.99
N TRP A 99 -12.82 -5.80 -4.13
CA TRP A 99 -11.78 -5.72 -3.11
C TRP A 99 -11.33 -4.27 -2.90
N LEU A 100 -11.07 -3.53 -3.98
CA LEU A 100 -10.69 -2.11 -3.92
C LEU A 100 -11.76 -1.27 -3.23
N SER A 101 -13.02 -1.53 -3.53
CA SER A 101 -14.15 -0.80 -2.94
C SER A 101 -14.33 -1.14 -1.45
N LYS A 102 -14.30 -2.43 -1.13
CA LYS A 102 -14.50 -2.91 0.24
C LYS A 102 -13.42 -2.42 1.19
N THR A 103 -12.17 -2.40 0.75
CA THR A 103 -11.03 -1.96 1.56
C THR A 103 -10.81 -0.45 1.50
N LYS A 104 -11.55 0.25 0.63
CA LYS A 104 -11.40 1.68 0.34
C LYS A 104 -10.02 2.03 -0.25
N ALA A 105 -9.27 1.03 -0.68
CA ALA A 105 -7.94 1.24 -1.25
C ALA A 105 -7.99 2.14 -2.49
N PHE A 106 -9.09 2.12 -3.26
CA PHE A 106 -9.24 2.98 -4.43
C PHE A 106 -9.17 4.48 -4.06
N VAL A 107 -9.54 4.85 -2.84
CA VAL A 107 -9.48 6.25 -2.38
C VAL A 107 -8.04 6.76 -2.43
N PHE A 108 -7.10 5.97 -1.92
CA PHE A 108 -5.69 6.31 -1.97
C PHE A 108 -5.18 6.34 -3.41
N ILE A 109 -5.56 5.34 -4.21
CA ILE A 109 -5.14 5.27 -5.62
C ILE A 109 -5.63 6.49 -6.38
N GLU A 110 -6.91 6.82 -6.27
CA GLU A 110 -7.50 7.94 -7.00
C GLU A 110 -6.92 9.29 -6.59
N ASN A 111 -6.71 9.49 -5.28
CA ASN A 111 -6.27 10.79 -4.77
C ASN A 111 -4.77 11.01 -4.84
N ASP A 112 -3.96 9.97 -4.65
CA ASP A 112 -2.54 10.14 -4.38
C ASP A 112 -1.59 9.38 -5.29
N ALA A 113 -2.03 8.31 -5.97
CA ALA A 113 -1.10 7.44 -6.72
C ALA A 113 -0.34 8.19 -7.81
N ASP A 114 -1.01 9.01 -8.60
CA ASP A 114 -0.38 9.77 -9.67
C ASP A 114 0.65 10.76 -9.12
N PHE A 115 0.27 11.51 -8.09
CA PHE A 115 1.17 12.44 -7.42
C PHE A 115 2.39 11.72 -6.84
N LEU A 116 2.16 10.57 -6.20
CA LEU A 116 3.21 9.76 -5.60
C LEU A 116 4.20 9.26 -6.64
N LEU A 117 3.71 8.71 -7.75
CA LEU A 117 4.57 8.18 -8.81
C LEU A 117 5.46 9.25 -9.45
N HIS A 118 4.98 10.50 -9.53
CA HIS A 118 5.78 11.61 -10.04
C HIS A 118 6.87 12.07 -9.07
N ARG A 119 6.79 11.69 -7.79
CA ARG A 119 7.74 12.10 -6.76
C ARG A 119 8.79 11.04 -6.45
N LEU A 120 8.68 9.85 -7.03
CA LEU A 120 9.61 8.77 -6.78
C LEU A 120 10.79 8.80 -7.74
N PRO A 121 11.98 8.35 -7.30
CA PRO A 121 13.12 8.14 -8.20
C PRO A 121 12.77 7.14 -9.30
N GLU A 122 13.33 7.35 -10.49
CA GLU A 122 13.09 6.47 -11.65
C GLU A 122 13.49 5.02 -11.37
N GLU A 123 14.56 4.80 -10.63
CA GLU A 123 15.01 3.45 -10.28
C GLU A 123 13.93 2.66 -9.51
N VAL A 124 13.23 3.32 -8.63
CA VAL A 124 12.15 2.71 -7.83
C VAL A 124 11.00 2.31 -8.75
N LYS A 125 10.58 3.20 -9.63
CA LYS A 125 9.48 2.94 -10.57
C LYS A 125 9.83 1.84 -11.55
N THR A 126 11.04 1.84 -12.08
CA THR A 126 11.53 0.84 -13.04
C THR A 126 11.56 -0.55 -12.39
N ALA A 127 11.99 -0.65 -11.14
CA ALA A 127 12.04 -1.92 -10.43
C ALA A 127 10.66 -2.51 -10.18
N HIS A 128 9.62 -1.65 -10.05
CA HIS A 128 8.25 -2.09 -9.82
C HIS A 128 7.53 -2.43 -11.14
N TYR A 129 7.71 -1.61 -12.16
CA TYR A 129 7.07 -1.76 -13.46
C TYR A 129 8.04 -2.24 -14.53
#